data_f6868cc699138dbbfe45af56c0c010ec
#
_entry.id   f6868cc699138dbbfe45af56c0c010ec
#
_cell.length_a   1.000
_cell.length_b   1.000
_cell.length_c   1.000
_cell.angle_alpha   90.00
_cell.angle_beta   90.00
_cell.angle_gamma   90.00
#
_symmetry.space_group_name_H-M   'P 1'
#
loop_
_entity.id
_entity.type
_entity.pdbx_description
1 polymer ?
#
loop_
_entity_poly.entity_id
_entity_poly.type
_entity_poly.pdbx_seq_one_letter_code
_entity_poly.pdbx_strand_id
1 'polypeptide(L)'
;MNYKEQVIGLWSDMNKQSWNDIHRYFDNDAVINWNNTNERFNVEEFVRANSEYPGDWSIKVERLECIENLVISVVKVHLKNDDVSFHATSFFEFNNGKIKLLNEYWGDDGKSPQWRIDKQIGKPINYI
;
A
#
# COMPACT_ATOMS: atom_id res chain seq x y z
N MET A 1 -11.39 -17.38 -7.45
CA MET A 1 -10.74 -16.47 -6.47
C MET A 1 -11.30 -15.08 -6.65
N ASN A 2 -11.81 -14.50 -5.59
CA ASN A 2 -12.35 -13.15 -5.68
C ASN A 2 -11.23 -12.09 -5.61
N TYR A 3 -11.55 -10.88 -5.96
CA TYR A 3 -10.55 -9.82 -6.05
C TYR A 3 -9.98 -9.41 -4.69
N LYS A 4 -10.80 -9.46 -3.64
CA LYS A 4 -10.30 -9.21 -2.28
C LYS A 4 -9.21 -10.20 -1.89
N GLU A 5 -9.41 -11.49 -2.18
CA GLU A 5 -8.42 -12.52 -1.90
C GLU A 5 -7.14 -12.29 -2.68
N GLN A 6 -7.24 -11.82 -3.92
CA GLN A 6 -6.05 -11.50 -4.72
C GLN A 6 -5.26 -10.36 -4.10
N VAL A 7 -5.93 -9.31 -3.61
CA VAL A 7 -5.24 -8.18 -2.98
C VAL A 7 -4.61 -8.61 -1.64
N ILE A 8 -5.31 -9.45 -0.86
CA ILE A 8 -4.74 -10.02 0.36
C ILE A 8 -3.48 -10.82 0.02
N GLY A 9 -3.55 -11.65 -1.03
CA GLY A 9 -2.41 -12.45 -1.48
C GLY A 9 -1.23 -11.59 -1.92
N LEU A 10 -1.50 -10.53 -2.66
CA LEU A 10 -0.47 -9.58 -3.10
C LEU A 10 0.25 -8.96 -1.89
N TRP A 11 -0.50 -8.43 -0.93
CA TRP A 11 0.11 -7.83 0.26
C TRP A 11 0.87 -8.87 1.11
N SER A 12 0.35 -10.10 1.17
CA SER A 12 1.04 -11.20 1.86
C SER A 12 2.38 -11.52 1.20
N ASP A 13 2.40 -11.61 -0.13
CA ASP A 13 3.62 -11.89 -0.87
C ASP A 13 4.62 -10.73 -0.75
N MET A 14 4.15 -9.50 -0.76
CA MET A 14 5.01 -8.33 -0.55
C MET A 14 5.61 -8.32 0.87
N ASN A 15 4.80 -8.68 1.86
CA ASN A 15 5.26 -8.76 3.24
C ASN A 15 6.34 -9.83 3.43
N LYS A 16 6.22 -10.94 2.72
CA LYS A 16 7.20 -12.03 2.73
C LYS A 16 8.40 -11.76 1.82
N GLN A 17 8.36 -10.68 1.07
CA GLN A 17 9.37 -10.34 0.07
C GLN A 17 9.48 -11.41 -1.03
N SER A 18 8.36 -12.01 -1.39
CA SER A 18 8.26 -12.99 -2.48
C SER A 18 8.16 -12.26 -3.83
N TRP A 19 9.20 -11.51 -4.19
CA TRP A 19 9.19 -10.59 -5.31
C TRP A 19 8.91 -11.26 -6.65
N ASN A 20 9.32 -12.51 -6.81
CA ASN A 20 9.09 -13.26 -8.04
C ASN A 20 7.62 -13.63 -8.26
N ASP A 21 6.80 -13.55 -7.23
CA ASP A 21 5.38 -13.91 -7.28
C ASP A 21 4.45 -12.73 -7.55
N ILE A 22 4.97 -11.51 -7.52
CA ILE A 22 4.15 -10.31 -7.61
C ILE A 22 3.51 -10.15 -8.99
N HIS A 23 4.22 -10.52 -10.04
CA HIS A 23 3.75 -10.40 -11.44
C HIS A 23 2.42 -11.10 -11.68
N ARG A 24 2.16 -12.20 -10.99
CA ARG A 24 0.98 -13.04 -11.26
C ARG A 24 -0.34 -12.33 -10.97
N TYR A 25 -0.33 -11.27 -10.16
CA TYR A 25 -1.53 -10.50 -9.82
C TYR A 25 -1.89 -9.46 -10.87
N PHE A 26 -0.97 -9.14 -11.74
CA PHE A 26 -1.08 -8.01 -12.67
C PHE A 26 -1.20 -8.47 -14.11
N ASP A 27 -1.99 -7.69 -14.88
CA ASP A 27 -1.96 -7.75 -16.32
C ASP A 27 -0.56 -7.32 -16.81
N ASN A 28 -0.10 -7.88 -17.92
CA ASN A 28 1.21 -7.53 -18.49
C ASN A 28 1.34 -6.05 -18.82
N ASP A 29 0.21 -5.41 -19.16
CA ASP A 29 0.16 -3.99 -19.52
C ASP A 29 -0.33 -3.12 -18.35
N ALA A 30 -0.33 -3.65 -17.13
CA ALA A 30 -0.81 -2.91 -15.97
C ALA A 30 0.00 -1.63 -15.75
N VAL A 31 -0.69 -0.62 -15.26
CA VAL A 31 -0.13 0.68 -14.93
C VAL A 31 -0.23 0.87 -13.42
N ILE A 32 0.84 1.26 -12.80
CA ILE A 32 0.88 1.58 -11.38
C ILE A 32 1.31 3.03 -11.22
N ASN A 33 0.50 3.81 -10.51
CA ASN A 33 0.79 5.21 -10.23
C ASN A 33 1.05 5.42 -8.74
N TRP A 34 2.16 6.05 -8.42
CA TRP A 34 2.42 6.60 -7.11
C TRP A 34 2.15 8.11 -7.18
N ASN A 35 0.98 8.48 -6.74
CA ASN A 35 0.44 9.82 -6.98
C ASN A 35 1.16 10.90 -6.15
N ASN A 36 1.66 10.56 -4.98
CA ASN A 36 2.39 11.52 -4.13
C ASN A 36 3.67 12.03 -4.79
N THR A 37 4.35 11.18 -5.54
CA THR A 37 5.64 11.51 -6.17
C THR A 37 5.52 11.72 -7.68
N ASN A 38 4.30 11.64 -8.22
CA ASN A 38 4.03 11.80 -9.65
C ASN A 38 4.84 10.80 -10.49
N GLU A 39 4.83 9.54 -10.08
CA GLU A 39 5.54 8.46 -10.75
C GLU A 39 4.58 7.44 -11.33
N ARG A 40 4.91 6.93 -12.51
CA ARG A 40 4.18 5.84 -13.17
C ARG A 40 5.15 4.70 -13.45
N PHE A 41 4.71 3.49 -13.11
CA PHE A 41 5.51 2.27 -13.26
C PHE A 41 4.77 1.24 -14.12
N ASN A 42 5.54 0.44 -14.85
CA ASN A 42 5.06 -0.87 -15.28
C ASN A 42 5.27 -1.86 -14.11
N VAL A 43 4.85 -3.12 -14.28
CA VAL A 43 4.93 -4.09 -13.19
C VAL A 43 6.36 -4.36 -12.76
N GLU A 44 7.28 -4.49 -13.69
CA GLU A 44 8.70 -4.73 -13.39
C GLU A 44 9.30 -3.59 -12.58
N GLU A 45 9.02 -2.34 -12.97
CA GLU A 45 9.48 -1.16 -12.25
C GLU A 45 8.88 -1.07 -10.86
N PHE A 46 7.61 -1.42 -10.71
CA PHE A 46 6.93 -1.45 -9.42
C PHE A 46 7.59 -2.48 -8.48
N VAL A 47 7.88 -3.66 -8.98
CA VAL A 47 8.58 -4.70 -8.20
C VAL A 47 9.97 -4.19 -7.79
N ARG A 48 10.70 -3.57 -8.71
CA ARG A 48 12.02 -3.00 -8.40
C ARG A 48 11.95 -1.90 -7.35
N ALA A 49 11.01 -0.98 -7.49
CA ALA A 49 10.86 0.13 -6.53
C ALA A 49 10.61 -0.38 -5.11
N ASN A 50 9.85 -1.48 -4.99
CA ASN A 50 9.57 -2.08 -3.69
C ASN A 50 10.73 -2.96 -3.19
N SER A 51 11.28 -3.80 -4.04
CA SER A 51 12.33 -4.75 -3.64
C SER A 51 13.66 -4.07 -3.33
N GLU A 52 13.94 -2.96 -3.99
CA GLU A 52 15.18 -2.19 -3.79
C GLU A 52 15.03 -1.10 -2.71
N TYR A 53 13.83 -0.92 -2.17
CA TYR A 53 13.61 0.04 -1.11
C TYR A 53 14.36 -0.39 0.14
N PRO A 54 15.18 0.49 0.73
CA PRO A 54 16.04 0.09 1.84
C PRO A 54 15.26 -0.19 3.11
N GLY A 55 15.76 -1.13 3.89
CA GLY A 55 15.19 -1.48 5.18
C GLY A 55 14.43 -2.80 5.16
N ASP A 56 14.08 -3.26 6.35
CA ASP A 56 13.30 -4.47 6.56
C ASP A 56 11.89 -4.07 7.01
N TRP A 57 10.96 -4.13 6.09
CA TRP A 57 9.60 -3.62 6.31
C TRP A 57 8.61 -4.74 6.50
N SER A 58 7.62 -4.50 7.35
CA SER A 58 6.45 -5.36 7.49
C SER A 58 5.21 -4.61 7.06
N ILE A 59 4.24 -5.33 6.53
CA ILE A 59 2.99 -4.79 5.99
C ILE A 59 1.81 -5.40 6.72
N LYS A 60 0.90 -4.55 7.18
CA LYS A 60 -0.35 -4.99 7.81
C LYS A 60 -1.52 -4.38 7.07
N VAL A 61 -2.43 -5.21 6.60
CA VAL A 61 -3.68 -4.74 5.98
C VAL A 61 -4.63 -4.31 7.10
N GLU A 62 -5.02 -3.05 7.08
CA GLU A 62 -5.92 -2.49 8.08
C GLU A 62 -7.36 -2.40 7.60
N ARG A 63 -7.55 -2.23 6.31
CA ARG A 63 -8.89 -2.09 5.72
C ARG A 63 -8.89 -2.61 4.30
N LEU A 64 -9.98 -3.24 3.90
CA LEU A 64 -10.15 -3.80 2.57
C LEU A 64 -11.62 -3.69 2.18
N GLU A 65 -11.90 -3.01 1.07
CA GLU A 65 -13.24 -2.85 0.52
C GLU A 65 -13.25 -3.29 -0.93
N CYS A 66 -14.33 -3.91 -1.36
CA CYS A 66 -14.49 -4.32 -2.75
C CYS A 66 -15.81 -3.80 -3.29
N ILE A 67 -15.75 -3.11 -4.42
CA ILE A 67 -16.91 -2.59 -5.13
C ILE A 67 -16.75 -3.02 -6.59
N GLU A 68 -17.51 -4.05 -6.99
CA GLU A 68 -17.41 -4.61 -8.34
C GLU A 68 -15.98 -5.03 -8.68
N ASN A 69 -15.34 -4.37 -9.66
CA ASN A 69 -13.98 -4.67 -10.08
C ASN A 69 -12.92 -3.79 -9.40
N LEU A 70 -13.32 -3.03 -8.40
CA LEU A 70 -12.42 -2.15 -7.64
C LEU A 70 -12.21 -2.70 -6.25
N VAL A 71 -10.95 -2.84 -5.84
CA VAL A 71 -10.60 -3.14 -4.45
C VAL A 71 -9.81 -1.98 -3.90
N ILE A 72 -10.19 -1.52 -2.72
CA ILE A 72 -9.49 -0.46 -2.01
C ILE A 72 -8.87 -1.08 -0.76
N SER A 73 -7.59 -0.89 -0.57
CA SER A 73 -6.91 -1.34 0.64
C SER A 73 -6.23 -0.19 1.35
N VAL A 74 -6.19 -0.27 2.68
CA VAL A 74 -5.34 0.59 3.51
C VAL A 74 -4.38 -0.34 4.24
N VAL A 75 -3.09 -0.10 4.07
CA VAL A 75 -2.06 -0.87 4.75
C VAL A 75 -1.17 0.04 5.57
N LYS A 76 -0.66 -0.50 6.66
CA LYS A 76 0.42 0.14 7.43
C LYS A 76 1.72 -0.58 7.06
N VAL A 77 2.70 0.19 6.65
CA VAL A 77 4.04 -0.30 6.35
C VAL A 77 4.97 0.20 7.45
N HIS A 78 5.64 -0.71 8.10
CA HIS A 78 6.40 -0.42 9.31
C HIS A 78 7.82 -0.95 9.18
N LEU A 79 8.80 -0.11 9.49
CA LEU A 79 10.20 -0.53 9.51
C LEU A 79 10.44 -1.34 10.79
N LYS A 80 10.85 -2.60 10.64
CA LYS A 80 11.12 -3.46 11.78
C LYS A 80 12.26 -2.88 12.62
N ASN A 81 12.10 -2.94 13.92
CA ASN A 81 13.09 -2.45 14.90
C ASN A 81 13.27 -0.91 14.91
N ASP A 82 12.29 -0.18 14.39
CA ASP A 82 12.30 1.28 14.41
C ASP A 82 10.85 1.77 14.51
N ASP A 83 10.66 3.04 14.84
CA ASP A 83 9.34 3.65 14.94
C ASP A 83 8.88 4.30 13.65
N VAL A 84 9.55 4.02 12.56
CA VAL A 84 9.21 4.59 11.25
C VAL A 84 8.13 3.76 10.60
N SER A 85 7.05 4.42 10.23
CA SER A 85 5.96 3.77 9.50
C SER A 85 5.24 4.76 8.59
N PHE A 86 4.48 4.23 7.67
CA PHE A 86 3.58 5.03 6.84
C PHE A 86 2.35 4.20 6.50
N HIS A 87 1.30 4.88 6.05
CA HIS A 87 0.09 4.23 5.54
C HIS A 87 0.00 4.46 4.05
N ALA A 88 -0.48 3.45 3.34
CA ALA A 88 -0.77 3.56 1.91
C ALA A 88 -2.21 3.15 1.66
N THR A 89 -2.93 3.98 0.89
CA THR A 89 -4.26 3.68 0.40
C THR A 89 -4.15 3.36 -1.08
N SER A 90 -4.58 2.18 -1.47
CA SER A 90 -4.39 1.65 -2.81
C SER A 90 -5.72 1.31 -3.45
N PHE A 91 -5.88 1.75 -4.71
CA PHE A 91 -7.07 1.50 -5.51
C PHE A 91 -6.67 0.57 -6.65
N PHE A 92 -7.15 -0.67 -6.58
CA PHE A 92 -6.84 -1.72 -7.55
C PHE A 92 -8.04 -1.89 -8.48
N GLU A 93 -7.85 -1.62 -9.76
CA GLU A 93 -8.88 -1.87 -10.77
C GLU A 93 -8.53 -3.14 -11.52
N PHE A 94 -9.47 -4.08 -11.51
CA PHE A 94 -9.31 -5.38 -12.14
C PHE A 94 -10.00 -5.44 -13.49
N ASN A 95 -9.40 -6.19 -14.40
CA ASN A 95 -10.00 -6.54 -15.68
C ASN A 95 -9.57 -7.96 -16.04
N ASN A 96 -10.53 -8.82 -16.39
CA ASN A 96 -10.27 -10.21 -16.76
C ASN A 96 -9.43 -10.98 -15.73
N GLY A 97 -9.71 -10.76 -14.45
CA GLY A 97 -9.07 -11.50 -13.38
C GLY A 97 -7.70 -11.00 -12.93
N LYS A 98 -7.22 -9.90 -13.52
CA LYS A 98 -5.90 -9.33 -13.20
C LYS A 98 -6.03 -7.85 -12.89
N ILE A 99 -5.08 -7.33 -12.13
CA ILE A 99 -5.00 -5.89 -11.85
C ILE A 99 -4.54 -5.18 -13.12
N LYS A 100 -5.33 -4.23 -13.57
CA LYS A 100 -5.06 -3.43 -14.76
C LYS A 100 -4.49 -2.06 -14.41
N LEU A 101 -4.97 -1.48 -13.32
CA LEU A 101 -4.56 -0.16 -12.87
C LEU A 101 -4.48 -0.16 -11.34
N LEU A 102 -3.39 0.36 -10.83
CA LEU A 102 -3.20 0.55 -9.40
C LEU A 102 -2.83 2.01 -9.16
N ASN A 103 -3.64 2.70 -8.36
CA ASN A 103 -3.31 4.05 -7.89
C ASN A 103 -3.05 3.99 -6.40
N GLU A 104 -1.90 4.47 -5.97
CA GLU A 104 -1.52 4.47 -4.57
C GLU A 104 -1.25 5.87 -4.04
N TYR A 105 -1.75 6.12 -2.85
CA TYR A 105 -1.58 7.37 -2.10
C TYR A 105 -1.04 6.99 -0.74
N TRP A 106 0.02 7.62 -0.31
CA TRP A 106 0.63 7.26 0.96
C TRP A 106 1.10 8.50 1.72
N GLY A 107 1.20 8.34 3.03
CA GLY A 107 1.62 9.40 3.91
C GLY A 107 2.37 8.83 5.11
N ASP A 108 3.39 9.55 5.54
CA ASP A 108 4.17 9.17 6.71
C ASP A 108 3.35 9.32 7.98
N ASP A 109 3.49 8.35 8.87
CA ASP A 109 2.90 8.44 10.20
C ASP A 109 3.75 9.36 11.07
N GLY A 110 3.10 10.12 11.88
CA GLY A 110 3.81 11.03 12.74
C GLY A 110 2.90 11.72 13.74
N LYS A 111 3.52 12.60 14.51
CA LYS A 111 2.86 13.38 15.53
C LYS A 111 2.03 14.51 14.90
N SER A 112 0.99 14.95 15.59
CA SER A 112 0.24 16.13 15.20
C SER A 112 1.16 17.35 15.13
N PRO A 113 0.89 18.30 14.22
CA PRO A 113 1.63 19.56 14.21
C PRO A 113 1.57 20.29 15.55
N GLN A 114 2.66 20.92 15.93
CA GLN A 114 2.78 21.56 17.24
C GLN A 114 1.70 22.61 17.50
N TRP A 115 1.30 23.36 16.47
CA TRP A 115 0.28 24.41 16.64
C TRP A 115 -1.09 23.83 17.07
N ARG A 116 -1.43 22.61 16.61
CA ARG A 116 -2.67 21.95 17.06
C ARG A 116 -2.54 21.43 18.49
N ILE A 117 -1.36 20.90 18.82
CA ILE A 117 -1.09 20.43 20.18
C ILE A 117 -1.19 21.59 21.16
N ASP A 118 -0.58 22.73 20.85
CA ASP A 118 -0.57 23.91 21.70
C ASP A 118 -1.98 24.46 21.94
N LYS A 119 -2.84 24.38 20.94
CA LYS A 119 -4.22 24.84 21.03
C LYS A 119 -5.18 23.77 21.54
N GLN A 120 -4.68 22.61 21.85
CA GLN A 120 -5.49 21.47 22.34
C GLN A 120 -6.62 21.09 21.38
N ILE A 121 -6.33 21.13 20.08
CA ILE A 121 -7.27 20.72 19.04
C ILE A 121 -7.04 19.25 18.74
N GLY A 122 -8.06 18.44 18.97
CA GLY A 122 -7.99 17.00 18.75
C GLY A 122 -7.38 16.24 19.91
N LYS A 123 -7.44 14.93 19.82
CA LYS A 123 -6.94 14.00 20.84
C LYS A 123 -6.36 12.78 20.10
N PRO A 124 -5.43 12.05 20.71
CA PRO A 124 -4.99 10.78 20.13
C PRO A 124 -6.15 9.83 19.90
N ILE A 125 -6.10 9.10 18.79
CA ILE A 125 -7.09 8.06 18.47
C ILE A 125 -7.00 6.95 19.51
N ASN A 126 -5.76 6.58 19.85
CA ASN A 126 -5.50 5.55 20.85
C ASN A 126 -5.09 6.22 22.15
N TYR A 127 -5.95 6.11 23.14
CA TYR A 127 -5.63 6.52 24.45
C TYR A 127 -5.34 5.32 25.24
N ILE A 128 -4.28 5.28 25.80
CA ILE A 128 -4.08 4.30 26.86
C ILE A 128 -3.45 5.00 28.02
#